data_fccd9441955db4fd5cf114571343de96
#
_entry.id   fccd9441955db4fd5cf114571343de96
#
_cell.length_a   1.000
_cell.length_b   1.000
_cell.length_c   1.000
_cell.angle_alpha   90.00
_cell.angle_beta   90.00
_cell.angle_gamma   90.00
#
_symmetry.space_group_name_H-M   'P 1'
#
loop_
_entity.id
_entity.type
_entity.pdbx_description
1 polymer ?
#
loop_
_entity_poly.entity_id
_entity_poly.type
_entity_poly.pdbx_seq_one_letter_code
_entity_poly.pdbx_strand_id
1 'polypeptide(L)'
;MIYTDGSEVMVDGVLLPGLFKSLEVTTAAEIEEQEVEGSTAKPKQATGYEDAKISVELILLDDADGMTKESKLEVIQNFFRQPGQEIPAVHTIVNEHTVRRNISQVLFKQMVSKTTNANDQLSVTMEFWE
;
A
#
# COMPACT_ATOMS: atom_id res chain seq x y z
N MET A 1 7.80 21.85 0.96
CA MET A 1 7.57 20.60 0.22
C MET A 1 8.20 19.44 0.99
N ILE A 2 7.41 18.44 1.29
CA ILE A 2 7.94 17.25 1.94
C ILE A 2 8.58 16.38 0.86
N TYR A 3 9.87 16.14 1.01
CA TYR A 3 10.63 15.31 0.09
C TYR A 3 10.77 13.91 0.68
N THR A 4 10.34 12.89 -0.07
CA THR A 4 10.54 11.49 0.30
C THR A 4 11.29 10.79 -0.81
N ASP A 5 12.27 9.96 -0.44
CA ASP A 5 12.88 9.07 -1.42
C ASP A 5 12.05 7.78 -1.55
N GLY A 6 12.47 6.86 -2.41
CA GLY A 6 11.73 5.64 -2.68
C GLY A 6 11.64 4.68 -1.50
N SER A 7 12.42 4.91 -0.44
CA SER A 7 12.47 4.06 0.73
C SER A 7 11.63 4.55 1.91
N GLU A 8 10.89 5.65 1.72
CA GLU A 8 10.07 6.24 2.77
C GLU A 8 8.62 6.32 2.34
N VAL A 9 7.73 5.89 3.21
CA VAL A 9 6.29 5.98 3.00
C VAL A 9 5.68 6.76 4.15
N MET A 10 5.03 7.88 3.82
CA MET A 10 4.31 8.68 4.81
C MET A 10 2.81 8.51 4.62
N VAL A 11 2.11 8.29 5.71
CA VAL A 11 0.65 8.22 5.72
C VAL A 11 0.14 9.28 6.69
N ASP A 12 -0.71 10.16 6.19
CA ASP A 12 -1.26 11.29 6.96
C ASP A 12 -0.18 12.16 7.62
N GLY A 13 0.94 12.34 6.92
CA GLY A 13 2.07 13.14 7.41
C GLY A 13 2.97 12.43 8.40
N VAL A 14 2.75 11.15 8.68
CA VAL A 14 3.56 10.35 9.61
C VAL A 14 4.34 9.31 8.81
N LEU A 15 5.65 9.29 9.04
CA LEU A 15 6.50 8.26 8.42
C LEU A 15 6.19 6.90 9.04
N LEU A 16 5.90 5.91 8.19
CA LEU A 16 5.64 4.56 8.67
C LEU A 16 6.91 3.96 9.27
N PRO A 17 6.81 3.35 10.47
CA PRO A 17 7.98 2.75 11.11
C PRO A 17 8.38 1.47 10.41
N GLY A 18 9.68 1.14 10.49
CA GLY A 18 10.22 -0.11 9.98
C GLY A 18 11.20 0.09 8.83
N LEU A 19 11.80 -1.01 8.40
CA LEU A 19 12.69 -1.03 7.25
C LEU A 19 11.88 -1.27 5.99
N PHE A 20 12.04 -0.39 5.04
CA PHE A 20 11.39 -0.52 3.75
C PHE A 20 11.97 -1.72 2.99
N LYS A 21 11.11 -2.61 2.55
CA LYS A 21 11.52 -3.75 1.70
C LYS A 21 11.11 -3.55 0.26
N SER A 22 9.83 -3.25 0.02
CA SER A 22 9.35 -3.04 -1.35
C SER A 22 8.08 -2.21 -1.36
N LEU A 23 7.87 -1.53 -2.48
CA LEU A 23 6.61 -0.85 -2.77
C LEU A 23 6.28 -1.10 -4.23
N GLU A 24 5.08 -1.55 -4.47
CA GLU A 24 4.59 -1.83 -5.83
C GLU A 24 3.31 -1.03 -6.06
N VAL A 25 3.27 -0.32 -7.17
CA VAL A 25 2.09 0.44 -7.60
C VAL A 25 1.58 -0.17 -8.89
N THR A 26 0.34 -0.62 -8.87
CA THR A 26 -0.31 -1.22 -10.03
C THR A 26 -1.42 -0.31 -10.51
N THR A 27 -1.35 0.10 -11.77
CA THR A 27 -2.41 0.83 -12.43
C THR A 27 -2.82 0.07 -13.67
N ALA A 28 -4.11 0.04 -13.96
CA ALA A 28 -4.62 -0.72 -15.09
C ALA A 28 -5.72 0.06 -15.80
N ALA A 29 -5.83 -0.16 -17.10
CA ALA A 29 -6.94 0.36 -17.89
C ALA A 29 -8.05 -0.68 -17.94
N GLU A 30 -9.29 -0.22 -17.92
CA GLU A 30 -10.43 -1.07 -18.18
C GLU A 30 -10.59 -1.21 -19.69
N ILE A 31 -10.51 -2.44 -20.18
CA ILE A 31 -10.65 -2.74 -21.60
C ILE A 31 -11.71 -3.80 -21.77
N GLU A 32 -12.71 -3.47 -22.59
CA GLU A 32 -13.76 -4.39 -22.92
C GLU A 32 -13.44 -5.09 -24.23
N GLU A 33 -13.56 -6.42 -24.26
CA GLU A 33 -13.26 -7.25 -25.40
C GLU A 33 -14.57 -7.86 -25.92
N GLN A 34 -14.82 -7.71 -27.22
CA GLN A 34 -16.03 -8.24 -27.83
C GLN A 34 -15.68 -9.41 -28.75
N GLU A 35 -16.50 -10.47 -28.67
CA GLU A 35 -16.39 -11.57 -29.63
C GLU A 35 -17.28 -11.29 -30.84
N VAL A 36 -16.67 -11.39 -32.03
CA VAL A 36 -17.41 -11.28 -33.30
C VAL A 36 -17.49 -12.66 -33.90
N GLU A 37 -18.71 -13.14 -34.17
CA GLU A 37 -18.95 -14.45 -34.73
C GLU A 37 -18.30 -14.56 -36.11
N GLY A 38 -17.55 -15.66 -36.31
CA GLY A 38 -16.87 -15.93 -37.58
C GLY A 38 -15.56 -15.19 -37.76
N SER A 39 -15.09 -14.46 -36.76
CA SER A 39 -13.83 -13.74 -36.80
C SER A 39 -12.91 -14.20 -35.69
N THR A 40 -11.61 -14.27 -35.98
CA THR A 40 -10.58 -14.53 -34.98
C THR A 40 -10.13 -13.25 -34.30
N ALA A 41 -10.45 -12.09 -34.86
CA ALA A 41 -10.16 -10.80 -34.26
C ALA A 41 -11.19 -10.46 -33.19
N LYS A 42 -10.71 -10.00 -32.03
CA LYS A 42 -11.56 -9.57 -30.92
C LYS A 42 -11.40 -8.06 -30.75
N PRO A 43 -12.36 -7.27 -31.20
CA PRO A 43 -12.29 -5.82 -31.01
C PRO A 43 -12.22 -5.49 -29.54
N LYS A 44 -11.39 -4.51 -29.19
CA LYS A 44 -11.21 -4.05 -27.83
C LYS A 44 -11.55 -2.59 -27.75
N GLN A 45 -12.21 -2.22 -26.67
CA GLN A 45 -12.58 -0.84 -26.40
C GLN A 45 -12.14 -0.45 -25.01
N ALA A 46 -11.41 0.65 -24.92
CA ALA A 46 -11.04 1.20 -23.61
C ALA A 46 -12.27 1.90 -23.01
N THR A 47 -12.65 1.51 -21.81
CA THR A 47 -13.83 2.04 -21.12
C THR A 47 -13.47 2.95 -19.96
N GLY A 48 -12.22 2.95 -19.52
CA GLY A 48 -11.76 3.78 -18.41
C GLY A 48 -10.51 3.24 -17.78
N TYR A 49 -10.29 3.61 -16.53
CA TYR A 49 -9.17 3.15 -15.74
C TYR A 49 -9.66 2.55 -14.44
N GLU A 50 -8.99 1.50 -13.99
CA GLU A 50 -9.20 0.96 -12.66
C GLU A 50 -8.47 1.81 -11.63
N ASP A 51 -8.96 1.80 -10.40
CA ASP A 51 -8.28 2.47 -9.30
C ASP A 51 -6.91 1.83 -9.06
N ALA A 52 -5.92 2.65 -8.74
CA ALA A 52 -4.59 2.17 -8.46
C ALA A 52 -4.55 1.35 -7.18
N LYS A 53 -3.70 0.33 -7.18
CA LYS A 53 -3.43 -0.50 -6.00
C LYS A 53 -1.96 -0.35 -5.63
N ILE A 54 -1.72 -0.16 -4.33
CA ILE A 54 -0.37 0.04 -3.81
C ILE A 54 -0.11 -1.05 -2.78
N SER A 55 0.98 -1.78 -2.96
CA SER A 55 1.43 -2.80 -2.02
C SER A 55 2.75 -2.38 -1.41
N VAL A 56 2.82 -2.32 -0.08
CA VAL A 56 4.03 -1.93 0.65
C VAL A 56 4.41 -3.05 1.59
N GLU A 57 5.67 -3.44 1.57
CA GLU A 57 6.20 -4.42 2.51
C GLU A 57 7.28 -3.78 3.37
N LEU A 58 7.12 -3.89 4.68
CA LEU A 58 8.05 -3.39 5.67
C LEU A 58 8.52 -4.53 6.57
N ILE A 59 9.75 -4.42 7.08
CA ILE A 59 10.29 -5.32 8.08
C ILE A 59 10.43 -4.53 9.38
N LEU A 60 9.81 -5.01 10.45
CA LEU A 60 9.84 -4.38 11.74
C LEU A 60 10.88 -5.06 12.63
N LEU A 61 11.75 -4.26 13.22
CA LEU A 61 12.80 -4.72 14.13
C LEU A 61 12.73 -3.90 15.41
N ASP A 62 13.28 -4.45 16.50
CA ASP A 62 13.42 -3.71 17.74
C ASP A 62 14.47 -2.62 17.58
N ASP A 63 14.16 -1.41 18.02
CA ASP A 63 15.09 -0.30 17.97
C ASP A 63 15.95 -0.25 19.25
N ALA A 64 17.16 0.26 19.09
CA ALA A 64 18.04 0.53 20.23
C ALA A 64 17.45 1.59 21.17
N ASP A 65 16.55 2.42 20.70
CA ASP A 65 15.89 3.48 21.46
C ASP A 65 14.67 2.99 22.26
N GLY A 66 14.45 1.68 22.30
CA GLY A 66 13.39 1.08 23.11
C GLY A 66 12.05 0.87 22.42
N MET A 67 11.90 1.24 21.14
CA MET A 67 10.70 0.94 20.41
C MET A 67 10.77 -0.47 19.83
N THR A 68 9.86 -1.34 20.26
CA THR A 68 9.84 -2.73 19.82
C THR A 68 9.14 -2.90 18.49
N LYS A 69 9.36 -4.04 17.82
CA LYS A 69 8.66 -4.37 16.58
C LYS A 69 7.15 -4.46 16.80
N GLU A 70 6.72 -4.93 17.96
CA GLU A 70 5.32 -5.01 18.33
C GLU A 70 4.70 -3.61 18.47
N SER A 71 5.42 -2.67 19.06
CA SER A 71 4.96 -1.28 19.16
C SER A 71 4.83 -0.62 17.79
N LYS A 72 5.75 -0.93 16.88
CA LYS A 72 5.68 -0.44 15.51
C LYS A 72 4.46 -1.00 14.78
N LEU A 73 4.16 -2.26 15.01
CA LEU A 73 2.96 -2.89 14.44
C LEU A 73 1.69 -2.21 14.95
N GLU A 74 1.65 -1.85 16.23
CA GLU A 74 0.50 -1.14 16.81
C GLU A 74 0.30 0.23 16.17
N VAL A 75 1.37 0.95 15.86
CA VAL A 75 1.28 2.23 15.14
C VAL A 75 0.65 2.04 13.77
N ILE A 76 1.09 1.03 13.03
CA ILE A 76 0.53 0.72 11.72
C ILE A 76 -0.92 0.28 11.82
N GLN A 77 -1.24 -0.54 12.83
CA GLN A 77 -2.61 -0.98 13.06
C GLN A 77 -3.55 0.18 13.32
N ASN A 78 -3.10 1.22 14.03
CA ASN A 78 -3.93 2.39 14.30
C ASN A 78 -4.23 3.19 13.03
N PHE A 79 -3.37 3.16 12.02
CA PHE A 79 -3.69 3.72 10.71
C PHE A 79 -4.73 2.88 9.99
N PHE A 80 -4.62 1.56 10.09
CA PHE A 80 -5.56 0.66 9.43
C PHE A 80 -6.94 0.73 10.08
N ARG A 81 -6.98 0.65 11.40
CA ARG A 81 -8.25 0.68 12.14
C ARG A 81 -8.01 1.09 13.58
N GLN A 82 -8.57 2.22 13.97
CA GLN A 82 -8.55 2.61 15.37
C GLN A 82 -9.61 1.82 16.16
N PRO A 83 -9.41 1.64 17.48
CA PRO A 83 -10.42 0.99 18.32
C PRO A 83 -11.76 1.68 18.18
N GLY A 84 -12.81 0.92 17.88
CA GLY A 84 -14.16 1.44 17.72
C GLY A 84 -14.48 2.02 16.34
N GLN A 85 -13.52 2.06 15.42
CA GLN A 85 -13.75 2.55 14.07
C GLN A 85 -14.50 1.50 13.25
N GLU A 86 -15.62 1.87 12.68
CA GLU A 86 -16.46 0.95 11.90
C GLU A 86 -16.23 1.05 10.40
N ILE A 87 -15.85 2.23 9.91
CA ILE A 87 -15.67 2.51 8.49
C ILE A 87 -14.23 2.93 8.25
N PRO A 88 -13.54 2.35 7.25
CA PRO A 88 -12.20 2.77 6.89
C PRO A 88 -12.13 4.25 6.53
N ALA A 89 -11.09 4.91 6.97
CA ALA A 89 -10.86 6.32 6.66
C ALA A 89 -10.03 6.47 5.40
N VAL A 90 -10.18 7.63 4.74
CA VAL A 90 -9.31 8.00 3.63
C VAL A 90 -8.00 8.53 4.21
N HIS A 91 -6.88 8.03 3.71
CA HIS A 91 -5.55 8.45 4.13
C HIS A 91 -4.82 9.17 3.00
N THR A 92 -3.94 10.07 3.37
CA THR A 92 -3.03 10.70 2.41
C THR A 92 -1.72 9.94 2.41
N ILE A 93 -1.31 9.43 1.26
CA ILE A 93 -0.06 8.69 1.12
C ILE A 93 0.95 9.52 0.34
N VAL A 94 2.20 9.53 0.81
CA VAL A 94 3.30 10.21 0.15
C VAL A 94 4.50 9.27 0.05
N ASN A 95 4.91 8.99 -1.17
CA ASN A 95 6.11 8.24 -1.50
C ASN A 95 6.54 8.69 -2.89
N GLU A 96 7.79 8.53 -3.24
CA GLU A 96 8.29 8.94 -4.54
C GLU A 96 7.45 8.36 -5.70
N HIS A 97 7.12 7.07 -5.62
CA HIS A 97 6.35 6.42 -6.68
C HIS A 97 4.89 6.87 -6.73
N THR A 98 4.26 7.07 -5.58
CA THR A 98 2.87 7.52 -5.54
C THR A 98 2.74 8.96 -6.04
N VAL A 99 3.69 9.82 -5.68
CA VAL A 99 3.70 11.21 -6.13
C VAL A 99 3.88 11.27 -7.65
N ARG A 100 4.78 10.48 -8.21
CA ARG A 100 5.02 10.44 -9.66
C ARG A 100 3.84 9.91 -10.46
N ARG A 101 2.99 9.12 -9.84
CA ARG A 101 1.78 8.57 -10.47
C ARG A 101 0.51 9.35 -10.11
N ASN A 102 0.64 10.49 -9.45
CA ASN A 102 -0.48 11.36 -9.05
C ASN A 102 -1.47 10.69 -8.12
N ILE A 103 -0.98 9.80 -7.27
CA ILE A 103 -1.80 9.13 -6.25
C ILE A 103 -1.55 9.84 -4.92
N SER A 104 -2.60 10.39 -4.33
CA SER A 104 -2.48 11.12 -3.07
C SER A 104 -3.38 10.58 -1.97
N GLN A 105 -4.58 10.15 -2.31
CA GLN A 105 -5.55 9.65 -1.33
C GLN A 105 -5.83 8.18 -1.55
N VAL A 106 -5.83 7.42 -0.47
CA VAL A 106 -6.00 5.97 -0.53
C VAL A 106 -6.85 5.48 0.63
N LEU A 107 -7.46 4.31 0.43
CA LEU A 107 -8.08 3.53 1.49
C LEU A 107 -7.13 2.39 1.87
N PHE A 108 -6.96 2.14 3.14
CA PHE A 108 -6.14 1.04 3.62
C PHE A 108 -6.97 -0.24 3.53
N LYS A 109 -6.72 -1.03 2.51
CA LYS A 109 -7.55 -2.19 2.17
C LYS A 109 -7.25 -3.40 3.03
N GLN A 110 -5.97 -3.70 3.26
CA GLN A 110 -5.57 -4.94 3.90
C GLN A 110 -4.20 -4.81 4.55
N MET A 111 -4.02 -5.48 5.67
CA MET A 111 -2.74 -5.58 6.34
C MET A 111 -2.50 -7.03 6.75
N VAL A 112 -1.33 -7.56 6.41
CA VAL A 112 -0.91 -8.90 6.79
C VAL A 112 0.40 -8.78 7.55
N SER A 113 0.44 -9.32 8.76
CA SER A 113 1.67 -9.39 9.54
C SER A 113 2.09 -10.85 9.70
N LYS A 114 3.39 -11.10 9.63
CA LYS A 114 3.93 -12.45 9.74
C LYS A 114 5.20 -12.44 10.56
N THR A 115 5.26 -13.32 11.54
CA THR A 115 6.46 -13.54 12.37
C THR A 115 7.09 -14.87 11.99
N THR A 116 8.41 -14.89 11.82
CA THR A 116 9.15 -16.12 11.56
C THR A 116 10.13 -16.38 12.69
N ASN A 117 10.31 -17.65 13.06
CA ASN A 117 11.23 -18.04 14.12
C ASN A 117 12.69 -17.92 13.71
N ALA A 118 12.97 -17.88 12.40
CA ALA A 118 14.34 -17.95 11.91
C ALA A 118 15.13 -16.65 12.08
N ASN A 119 14.46 -15.49 12.01
CA ASN A 119 15.13 -14.20 11.89
C ASN A 119 14.71 -13.16 12.93
N ASP A 120 13.87 -13.48 13.87
CA ASP A 120 13.32 -12.53 14.85
C ASP A 120 12.80 -11.24 14.17
N GLN A 121 12.22 -11.39 12.98
CA GLN A 121 11.69 -10.30 12.18
C GLN A 121 10.18 -10.39 12.09
N LEU A 122 9.55 -9.22 12.08
CA LEU A 122 8.12 -9.11 11.86
C LEU A 122 7.91 -8.43 10.50
N SER A 123 7.37 -9.16 9.54
CA SER A 123 7.06 -8.63 8.22
C SER A 123 5.63 -8.13 8.17
N VAL A 124 5.42 -6.95 7.61
CA VAL A 124 4.09 -6.37 7.43
C VAL A 124 3.91 -6.03 5.96
N THR A 125 2.86 -6.57 5.37
CA THR A 125 2.46 -6.24 4.00
C THR A 125 1.13 -5.51 4.04
N MET A 126 1.10 -4.33 3.42
CA MET A 126 -0.07 -3.47 3.42
C MET A 126 -0.53 -3.24 2.00
N GLU A 127 -1.85 -3.28 1.79
CA GLU A 127 -2.44 -2.96 0.49
C GLU A 127 -3.33 -1.73 0.63
N PHE A 128 -3.09 -0.76 -0.23
CA PHE A 128 -3.89 0.46 -0.32
C PHE A 128 -4.56 0.54 -1.68
N TRP A 129 -5.78 1.02 -1.70
CA TRP A 129 -6.53 1.29 -2.93
C TRP A 129 -6.79 2.79 -3.04
N GLU A 130 -6.51 3.32 -4.19
CA GLU A 130 -6.79 4.73 -4.51
C GLU A 130 -8.27 5.08 -4.41
#